data_1837c6fbbdb31fd532283f2048b7926e
#
_entry.id   1837c6fbbdb31fd532283f2048b7926e
#
_cell.length_a   1.000
_cell.length_b   1.000
_cell.length_c   1.000
_cell.angle_alpha   90.00
_cell.angle_beta   90.00
_cell.angle_gamma   90.00
#
_symmetry.space_group_name_H-M   'P 1'
#
loop_
_entity.id
_entity.type
_entity.pdbx_description
1 polymer ?
#
loop_
_entity_poly.entity_id
_entity_poly.type
_entity_poly.pdbx_seq_one_letter_code
_entity_poly.pdbx_strand_id
1 'polypeptide(L)'
;MKKSCQMVERALVEGLLKGEFKPGCPLSSERELAARFGVSRATVREALQKLQSAGWISVQERHTTVVNDFWSHGDLEILSSITRNSEEFPPDLAAHLLELRLQFAPDYARRAIENNAAGVAAILSKAEKLRNCASALVKFDWELHLAMAVMSGNRVYPLVLNSFSGVYSKLRSSLFTKEKHRLQLRSYYREMLAAASAGNALLAENITRTAMLFRLNDFKNCFGPLQGELPAPA
;
A
#
# COMPACT_ATOMS: atom_id res chain seq x y z
N MET A 1 14.93 -9.97 -22.05
CA MET A 1 13.65 -9.35 -22.40
C MET A 1 12.86 -8.88 -21.15
N LYS A 2 12.45 -9.74 -20.21
CA LYS A 2 11.67 -9.30 -19.02
C LYS A 2 12.33 -8.19 -18.18
N LYS A 3 13.65 -8.24 -17.94
CA LYS A 3 14.38 -7.21 -17.17
C LYS A 3 14.38 -5.83 -17.85
N SER A 4 14.53 -5.79 -19.16
CA SER A 4 14.54 -4.53 -19.92
C SER A 4 13.16 -3.87 -19.98
N CYS A 5 12.08 -4.66 -20.11
CA CYS A 5 10.70 -4.16 -20.05
C CYS A 5 10.41 -3.58 -18.67
N GLN A 6 10.78 -4.28 -17.61
CA GLN A 6 10.58 -3.80 -16.23
C GLN A 6 11.38 -2.53 -15.92
N MET A 7 12.60 -2.40 -16.47
CA MET A 7 13.40 -1.18 -16.36
C MET A 7 12.69 0.03 -17.01
N VAL A 8 12.13 -0.15 -18.22
CA VAL A 8 11.39 0.92 -18.93
C VAL A 8 10.11 1.28 -18.16
N GLU A 9 9.32 0.28 -17.77
CA GLU A 9 8.10 0.46 -16.97
C GLU A 9 8.40 1.28 -15.70
N ARG A 10 9.43 0.89 -14.95
CA ARG A 10 9.86 1.58 -13.75
C ARG A 10 10.26 3.04 -14.01
N ALA A 11 11.12 3.29 -15.01
CA ALA A 11 11.57 4.64 -15.32
C ALA A 11 10.41 5.56 -15.75
N LEU A 12 9.41 5.02 -16.46
CA LEU A 12 8.23 5.77 -16.84
C LEU A 12 7.32 6.06 -15.63
N VAL A 13 7.07 5.08 -14.75
CA VAL A 13 6.30 5.30 -13.51
C VAL A 13 6.97 6.34 -12.62
N GLU A 14 8.29 6.26 -12.44
CA GLU A 14 9.04 7.26 -11.67
C GLU A 14 8.93 8.66 -12.28
N GLY A 15 9.04 8.79 -13.62
CA GLY A 15 8.85 10.05 -14.31
C GLY A 15 7.45 10.62 -14.18
N LEU A 16 6.41 9.77 -14.23
CA LEU A 16 5.02 10.17 -14.01
C LEU A 16 4.80 10.69 -12.59
N LEU A 17 5.31 10.00 -11.59
CA LEU A 17 5.21 10.40 -10.18
C LEU A 17 5.97 11.71 -9.88
N LYS A 18 7.10 11.96 -10.56
CA LYS A 18 7.89 13.19 -10.43
C LYS A 18 7.31 14.36 -11.25
N GLY A 19 6.24 14.13 -12.02
CA GLY A 19 5.63 15.16 -12.88
C GLY A 19 6.44 15.51 -14.12
N GLU A 20 7.42 14.68 -14.53
CA GLU A 20 8.12 14.83 -15.81
C GLU A 20 7.16 14.72 -17.00
N PHE A 21 6.11 13.91 -16.84
CA PHE A 21 5.05 13.72 -17.81
C PHE A 21 3.73 14.21 -17.20
N LYS A 22 3.20 15.31 -17.71
CA LYS A 22 1.99 15.94 -17.15
C LYS A 22 0.73 15.25 -17.67
N PRO A 23 -0.34 15.13 -16.83
CA PRO A 23 -1.65 14.68 -17.27
C PRO A 23 -2.14 15.47 -18.49
N GLY A 24 -2.80 14.79 -19.43
CA GLY A 24 -3.28 15.37 -20.69
C GLY A 24 -2.22 15.58 -21.77
N CYS A 25 -0.93 15.48 -21.45
CA CYS A 25 0.13 15.65 -22.41
C CYS A 25 0.47 14.35 -23.15
N PRO A 26 0.89 14.43 -24.42
CA PRO A 26 1.36 13.27 -25.17
C PRO A 26 2.67 12.75 -24.59
N LEU A 27 2.77 11.43 -24.47
CA LEU A 27 4.02 10.75 -24.16
C LEU A 27 4.87 10.64 -25.42
N SER A 28 6.21 10.64 -25.27
CA SER A 28 7.13 10.43 -26.36
C SER A 28 6.82 9.15 -27.14
N SER A 29 7.05 9.15 -28.44
CA SER A 29 6.80 8.01 -29.31
C SER A 29 7.60 6.76 -28.90
N GLU A 30 7.11 5.57 -29.28
CA GLU A 30 7.84 4.30 -29.05
C GLU A 30 9.27 4.35 -29.58
N ARG A 31 9.50 5.05 -30.69
CA ARG A 31 10.83 5.21 -31.30
C ARG A 31 11.76 6.04 -30.41
N GLU A 32 11.26 7.15 -29.89
CA GLU A 32 12.04 8.05 -29.03
C GLU A 32 12.33 7.40 -27.68
N LEU A 33 11.32 6.75 -27.09
CA LEU A 33 11.50 6.00 -25.84
C LEU A 33 12.48 4.83 -26.01
N ALA A 34 12.43 4.12 -27.15
CA ALA A 34 13.37 3.04 -27.45
C ALA A 34 14.82 3.56 -27.55
N ALA A 35 15.02 4.72 -28.21
CA ALA A 35 16.32 5.39 -28.28
C ALA A 35 16.77 5.89 -26.89
N ARG A 36 15.88 6.52 -26.11
CA ARG A 36 16.19 7.04 -24.76
C ARG A 36 16.63 5.93 -23.81
N PHE A 37 15.97 4.76 -23.85
CA PHE A 37 16.25 3.65 -22.94
C PHE A 37 17.24 2.61 -23.49
N GLY A 38 17.67 2.74 -24.74
CA GLY A 38 18.59 1.78 -25.37
C GLY A 38 18.00 0.38 -25.54
N VAL A 39 16.69 0.27 -25.79
CA VAL A 39 15.96 -0.99 -25.92
C VAL A 39 15.24 -1.10 -27.27
N SER A 40 14.70 -2.29 -27.57
CA SER A 40 13.89 -2.47 -28.79
C SER A 40 12.51 -1.78 -28.64
N ARG A 41 11.90 -1.37 -29.78
CA ARG A 41 10.53 -0.84 -29.80
C ARG A 41 9.51 -1.84 -29.23
N ALA A 42 9.71 -3.14 -29.46
CA ALA A 42 8.85 -4.18 -28.91
C ALA A 42 8.88 -4.18 -27.37
N THR A 43 10.05 -3.96 -26.75
CA THR A 43 10.21 -3.83 -25.30
C THR A 43 9.46 -2.60 -24.75
N VAL A 44 9.57 -1.46 -25.45
CA VAL A 44 8.82 -0.25 -25.06
C VAL A 44 7.31 -0.48 -25.18
N ARG A 45 6.85 -1.07 -26.26
CA ARG A 45 5.44 -1.38 -26.48
C ARG A 45 4.86 -2.27 -25.37
N GLU A 46 5.60 -3.30 -24.95
CA GLU A 46 5.21 -4.15 -23.82
C GLU A 46 5.09 -3.35 -22.52
N ALA A 47 6.03 -2.44 -22.24
CA ALA A 47 5.97 -1.57 -21.07
C ALA A 47 4.78 -0.60 -21.13
N LEU A 48 4.53 0.03 -22.29
CA LEU A 48 3.38 0.93 -22.48
C LEU A 48 2.03 0.20 -22.34
N GLN A 49 1.92 -1.03 -22.83
CA GLN A 49 0.71 -1.85 -22.62
C GLN A 49 0.43 -2.09 -21.14
N LYS A 50 1.47 -2.34 -20.33
CA LYS A 50 1.30 -2.50 -18.88
C LYS A 50 0.88 -1.19 -18.20
N LEU A 51 1.48 -0.06 -18.59
CA LEU A 51 1.08 1.25 -18.09
C LEU A 51 -0.36 1.59 -18.47
N GLN A 52 -0.77 1.26 -19.71
CA GLN A 52 -2.14 1.44 -20.16
C GLN A 52 -3.11 0.57 -19.36
N SER A 53 -2.79 -0.72 -19.17
CA SER A 53 -3.62 -1.64 -18.36
C SER A 53 -3.73 -1.21 -16.91
N ALA A 54 -2.71 -0.55 -16.36
CA ALA A 54 -2.71 0.00 -15.02
C ALA A 54 -3.34 1.40 -14.91
N GLY A 55 -3.79 1.99 -16.02
CA GLY A 55 -4.50 3.28 -16.01
C GLY A 55 -3.61 4.53 -16.04
N TRP A 56 -2.28 4.40 -16.19
CA TRP A 56 -1.36 5.55 -16.26
C TRP A 56 -1.50 6.37 -17.53
N ILE A 57 -1.75 5.70 -18.64
CA ILE A 57 -1.80 6.26 -19.98
C ILE A 57 -2.98 5.69 -20.75
N SER A 58 -3.40 6.39 -21.78
CA SER A 58 -4.39 5.93 -22.76
C SER A 58 -3.89 6.19 -24.18
N VAL A 59 -4.37 5.38 -25.13
CA VAL A 59 -4.13 5.58 -26.55
C VAL A 59 -5.34 6.29 -27.13
N GLN A 60 -5.14 7.50 -27.62
CA GLN A 60 -6.20 8.29 -28.27
C GLN A 60 -6.22 8.06 -29.78
N GLU A 61 -7.17 8.72 -30.45
CA GLU A 61 -7.25 8.72 -31.91
C GLU A 61 -5.88 9.07 -32.54
N ARG A 62 -5.58 8.41 -33.67
CA ARG A 62 -4.28 8.51 -34.38
C ARG A 62 -3.09 7.91 -33.65
N HIS A 63 -3.31 6.98 -32.69
CA HIS A 63 -2.28 6.27 -31.94
C HIS A 63 -1.38 7.18 -31.07
N THR A 64 -1.86 8.35 -30.66
CA THR A 64 -1.15 9.20 -29.71
C THR A 64 -1.36 8.64 -28.31
N THR A 65 -0.26 8.30 -27.63
CA THR A 65 -0.29 7.91 -26.22
C THR A 65 -0.32 9.16 -25.35
N VAL A 66 -1.30 9.28 -24.46
CA VAL A 66 -1.52 10.43 -23.58
C VAL A 66 -1.45 9.99 -22.13
N VAL A 67 -0.87 10.81 -21.28
CA VAL A 67 -0.84 10.60 -19.83
C VAL A 67 -2.21 10.88 -19.24
N ASN A 68 -2.75 9.95 -18.47
CA ASN A 68 -4.02 10.13 -17.78
C ASN A 68 -3.87 10.99 -16.53
N ASP A 69 -4.95 11.63 -16.09
CA ASP A 69 -5.02 12.13 -14.72
C ASP A 69 -5.30 10.95 -13.77
N PHE A 70 -4.21 10.22 -13.46
CA PHE A 70 -4.26 8.98 -12.70
C PHE A 70 -4.57 9.20 -11.21
N TRP A 71 -4.42 10.41 -10.69
CA TRP A 71 -4.83 10.71 -9.32
C TRP A 71 -6.34 10.88 -9.21
N SER A 72 -6.99 11.47 -10.21
CA SER A 72 -8.44 11.72 -10.20
C SER A 72 -9.25 10.55 -10.76
N HIS A 73 -8.71 9.79 -11.71
CA HIS A 73 -9.46 8.77 -12.45
C HIS A 73 -8.87 7.35 -12.35
N GLY A 74 -7.69 7.20 -11.73
CA GLY A 74 -7.05 5.90 -11.52
C GLY A 74 -7.76 5.07 -10.45
N ASP A 75 -7.52 3.77 -10.50
CA ASP A 75 -7.99 2.82 -9.49
C ASP A 75 -6.85 2.29 -8.60
N LEU A 76 -7.14 1.27 -7.80
CA LEU A 76 -6.16 0.65 -6.90
C LEU A 76 -4.98 -0.02 -7.64
N GLU A 77 -5.08 -0.26 -8.94
CA GLU A 77 -3.98 -0.80 -9.74
C GLU A 77 -2.84 0.22 -9.90
N ILE A 78 -3.14 1.53 -9.87
CA ILE A 78 -2.11 2.58 -9.78
C ILE A 78 -1.23 2.37 -8.55
N LEU A 79 -1.80 2.12 -7.36
CA LEU A 79 -1.03 1.86 -6.13
C LEU A 79 -0.19 0.58 -6.24
N SER A 80 -0.76 -0.47 -6.81
CA SER A 80 -0.06 -1.72 -7.08
C SER A 80 1.11 -1.50 -8.03
N SER A 81 0.90 -0.70 -9.08
CA SER A 81 1.93 -0.34 -10.06
C SER A 81 3.05 0.49 -9.43
N ILE A 82 2.72 1.50 -8.61
CA ILE A 82 3.71 2.29 -7.85
C ILE A 82 4.57 1.34 -7.00
N THR A 83 3.92 0.43 -6.29
CA THR A 83 4.63 -0.50 -5.40
C THR A 83 5.59 -1.41 -6.14
N ARG A 84 5.21 -1.88 -7.34
CA ARG A 84 6.06 -2.75 -8.16
C ARG A 84 7.23 -2.01 -8.79
N ASN A 85 7.05 -0.74 -9.11
CA ASN A 85 7.95 0.03 -9.96
C ASN A 85 8.78 1.09 -9.23
N SER A 86 8.46 1.48 -8.00
CA SER A 86 9.26 2.41 -7.21
C SER A 86 10.19 1.68 -6.25
N GLU A 87 11.44 2.12 -6.11
CA GLU A 87 12.36 1.61 -5.07
C GLU A 87 11.88 2.03 -3.69
N GLU A 88 11.60 3.30 -3.55
CA GLU A 88 11.03 3.88 -2.36
C GLU A 88 9.58 4.30 -2.64
N PHE A 89 8.72 3.98 -1.70
CA PHE A 89 7.32 4.37 -1.79
C PHE A 89 7.19 5.85 -1.38
N PRO A 90 6.48 6.71 -2.13
CA PRO A 90 6.35 8.13 -1.81
C PRO A 90 5.84 8.34 -0.38
N PRO A 91 6.54 9.14 0.46
CA PRO A 91 6.18 9.31 1.87
C PRO A 91 4.79 9.91 2.10
N ASP A 92 4.37 10.86 1.28
CA ASP A 92 3.05 11.47 1.29
C ASP A 92 1.95 10.44 1.02
N LEU A 93 2.12 9.65 -0.04
CA LEU A 93 1.19 8.57 -0.36
C LEU A 93 1.15 7.50 0.74
N ALA A 94 2.29 7.22 1.37
CA ALA A 94 2.39 6.32 2.51
C ALA A 94 1.56 6.83 3.70
N ALA A 95 1.61 8.12 4.00
CA ALA A 95 0.81 8.72 5.06
C ALA A 95 -0.68 8.67 4.75
N HIS A 96 -1.09 9.00 3.52
CA HIS A 96 -2.50 8.91 3.09
C HIS A 96 -3.03 7.47 3.20
N LEU A 97 -2.21 6.46 2.89
CA LEU A 97 -2.60 5.06 3.09
C LEU A 97 -2.73 4.68 4.57
N LEU A 98 -1.89 5.23 5.45
CA LEU A 98 -2.03 5.04 6.89
C LEU A 98 -3.28 5.76 7.43
N GLU A 99 -3.61 6.94 6.93
CA GLU A 99 -4.85 7.65 7.23
C GLU A 99 -6.08 6.85 6.80
N LEU A 100 -6.09 6.37 5.56
CA LEU A 100 -7.16 5.51 5.07
C LEU A 100 -7.32 4.28 5.96
N ARG A 101 -6.22 3.62 6.33
CA ARG A 101 -6.24 2.44 7.19
C ARG A 101 -6.80 2.73 8.58
N LEU A 102 -6.55 3.92 9.13
CA LEU A 102 -7.13 4.36 10.40
C LEU A 102 -8.66 4.39 10.35
N GLN A 103 -9.26 4.66 9.19
CA GLN A 103 -10.72 4.71 9.06
C GLN A 103 -11.37 3.32 9.10
N PHE A 104 -10.80 2.31 8.45
CA PHE A 104 -11.46 1.02 8.31
C PHE A 104 -10.88 -0.10 9.20
N ALA A 105 -9.63 0.01 9.69
CA ALA A 105 -9.04 -1.04 10.49
C ALA A 105 -9.74 -1.26 11.85
N PRO A 106 -10.18 -0.22 12.57
CA PRO A 106 -10.95 -0.40 13.79
C PRO A 106 -12.28 -1.12 13.55
N ASP A 107 -13.01 -0.80 12.47
CA ASP A 107 -14.30 -1.44 12.17
C ASP A 107 -14.13 -2.92 11.82
N TYR A 108 -13.18 -3.30 10.97
CA TYR A 108 -13.01 -4.72 10.69
C TYR A 108 -12.49 -5.50 11.92
N ALA A 109 -11.71 -4.88 12.82
CA ALA A 109 -11.27 -5.52 14.05
C ALA A 109 -12.46 -5.77 14.99
N ARG A 110 -13.34 -4.79 15.17
CA ARG A 110 -14.59 -4.91 15.94
C ARG A 110 -15.46 -6.05 15.39
N ARG A 111 -15.78 -6.00 14.09
CA ARG A 111 -16.63 -7.01 13.43
C ARG A 111 -16.03 -8.41 13.48
N ALA A 112 -14.69 -8.53 13.39
CA ALA A 112 -14.02 -9.81 13.48
C ALA A 112 -14.24 -10.45 14.88
N ILE A 113 -14.22 -9.65 15.95
CA ILE A 113 -14.53 -10.14 17.30
C ILE A 113 -16.02 -10.47 17.43
N GLU A 114 -16.93 -9.64 16.91
CA GLU A 114 -18.37 -9.91 16.91
C GLU A 114 -18.69 -11.24 16.21
N ASN A 115 -18.05 -11.51 15.09
CA ASN A 115 -18.34 -12.69 14.27
C ASN A 115 -17.57 -13.95 14.70
N ASN A 116 -16.32 -13.81 15.14
CA ASN A 116 -15.41 -14.95 15.42
C ASN A 116 -14.29 -14.58 16.41
N ALA A 117 -14.65 -14.22 17.64
CA ALA A 117 -13.69 -13.89 18.69
C ALA A 117 -12.66 -15.01 18.93
N ALA A 118 -13.13 -16.27 18.97
CA ALA A 118 -12.25 -17.43 19.16
C ALA A 118 -11.21 -17.59 18.05
N GLY A 119 -11.59 -17.36 16.79
CA GLY A 119 -10.67 -17.39 15.65
C GLY A 119 -9.59 -16.31 15.73
N VAL A 120 -9.98 -15.09 16.13
CA VAL A 120 -9.03 -13.99 16.34
C VAL A 120 -8.07 -14.31 17.49
N ALA A 121 -8.58 -14.80 18.64
CA ALA A 121 -7.76 -15.21 19.78
C ALA A 121 -6.77 -16.33 19.41
N ALA A 122 -7.21 -17.32 18.63
CA ALA A 122 -6.37 -18.42 18.17
C ALA A 122 -5.19 -17.96 17.27
N ILE A 123 -5.37 -16.89 16.50
CA ILE A 123 -4.28 -16.28 15.74
C ILE A 123 -3.35 -15.51 16.68
N LEU A 124 -3.90 -14.67 17.55
CA LEU A 124 -3.14 -13.82 18.47
C LEU A 124 -2.32 -14.62 19.49
N SER A 125 -2.78 -15.78 19.93
CA SER A 125 -2.02 -16.68 20.83
C SER A 125 -0.66 -17.10 20.27
N LYS A 126 -0.48 -17.07 18.94
CA LYS A 126 0.79 -17.37 18.28
C LYS A 126 1.82 -16.24 18.41
N ALA A 127 1.36 -15.01 18.75
CA ALA A 127 2.20 -13.83 18.80
C ALA A 127 3.33 -13.91 19.85
N GLU A 128 3.10 -14.60 20.97
CA GLU A 128 4.10 -14.78 22.03
C GLU A 128 5.33 -15.55 21.56
N LYS A 129 5.15 -16.51 20.65
CA LYS A 129 6.21 -17.36 20.09
C LYS A 129 6.96 -16.73 18.93
N LEU A 130 6.58 -15.52 18.52
CA LEU A 130 7.22 -14.85 17.40
C LEU A 130 8.66 -14.44 17.75
N ARG A 131 9.56 -14.65 16.80
CA ARG A 131 10.93 -14.12 16.89
C ARG A 131 10.88 -12.59 16.96
N ASN A 132 11.73 -11.98 17.79
CA ASN A 132 11.80 -10.53 17.93
C ASN A 132 12.60 -9.88 16.80
N CYS A 133 12.18 -10.08 15.56
CA CYS A 133 12.78 -9.47 14.37
C CYS A 133 11.69 -8.82 13.51
N ALA A 134 12.06 -7.77 12.79
CA ALA A 134 11.14 -6.98 11.97
C ALA A 134 10.38 -7.85 10.96
N SER A 135 11.05 -8.77 10.26
CA SER A 135 10.44 -9.61 9.23
C SER A 135 9.34 -10.54 9.77
N ALA A 136 9.56 -11.17 10.93
CA ALA A 136 8.56 -12.03 11.55
C ALA A 136 7.33 -11.23 12.01
N LEU A 137 7.56 -10.06 12.59
CA LEU A 137 6.49 -9.18 13.07
C LEU A 137 5.69 -8.57 11.91
N VAL A 138 6.36 -8.13 10.82
CA VAL A 138 5.68 -7.62 9.61
C VAL A 138 4.75 -8.68 9.02
N LYS A 139 5.27 -9.90 8.85
CA LYS A 139 4.48 -11.00 8.31
C LYS A 139 3.27 -11.31 9.16
N PHE A 140 3.47 -11.49 10.47
CA PHE A 140 2.39 -11.82 11.40
C PHE A 140 1.34 -10.71 11.47
N ASP A 141 1.75 -9.45 11.54
CA ASP A 141 0.82 -8.33 11.60
C ASP A 141 -0.02 -8.22 10.33
N TRP A 142 0.57 -8.49 9.16
CA TRP A 142 -0.18 -8.58 7.92
C TRP A 142 -1.21 -9.70 7.96
N GLU A 143 -0.79 -10.93 8.33
CA GLU A 143 -1.66 -12.10 8.42
C GLU A 143 -2.81 -11.89 9.40
N LEU A 144 -2.53 -11.28 10.57
CA LEU A 144 -3.54 -10.95 11.58
C LEU A 144 -4.59 -9.97 11.03
N HIS A 145 -4.14 -8.86 10.44
CA HIS A 145 -5.06 -7.85 9.91
C HIS A 145 -5.89 -8.37 8.73
N LEU A 146 -5.30 -9.15 7.85
CA LEU A 146 -6.02 -9.80 6.76
C LEU A 146 -7.04 -10.80 7.27
N ALA A 147 -6.68 -11.61 8.26
CA ALA A 147 -7.61 -12.55 8.89
C ALA A 147 -8.78 -11.83 9.57
N MET A 148 -8.53 -10.74 10.31
CA MET A 148 -9.60 -9.92 10.88
C MET A 148 -10.50 -9.31 9.80
N ALA A 149 -9.93 -8.81 8.70
CA ALA A 149 -10.70 -8.30 7.58
C ALA A 149 -11.62 -9.37 6.96
N VAL A 150 -11.12 -10.60 6.80
CA VAL A 150 -11.94 -11.74 6.34
C VAL A 150 -13.02 -12.09 7.34
N MET A 151 -12.69 -12.19 8.63
CA MET A 151 -13.63 -12.52 9.72
C MET A 151 -14.67 -11.42 9.97
N SER A 152 -14.41 -10.19 9.51
CA SER A 152 -15.37 -9.08 9.63
C SER A 152 -16.68 -9.30 8.88
N GLY A 153 -16.72 -10.27 7.95
CA GLY A 153 -17.86 -10.53 7.07
C GLY A 153 -18.02 -9.56 5.92
N ASN A 154 -17.31 -8.44 5.89
CA ASN A 154 -17.29 -7.52 4.76
C ASN A 154 -16.22 -7.94 3.75
N ARG A 155 -16.66 -8.49 2.61
CA ARG A 155 -15.78 -9.00 1.55
C ARG A 155 -14.91 -7.94 0.87
N VAL A 156 -15.23 -6.65 1.03
CA VAL A 156 -14.47 -5.55 0.43
C VAL A 156 -13.17 -5.28 1.22
N TYR A 157 -13.17 -5.42 2.55
CA TYR A 157 -11.97 -5.18 3.36
C TYR A 157 -10.74 -6.01 2.95
N PRO A 158 -10.84 -7.34 2.78
CA PRO A 158 -9.67 -8.10 2.32
C PRO A 158 -9.23 -7.73 0.90
N LEU A 159 -10.13 -7.35 0.00
CA LEU A 159 -9.78 -6.90 -1.36
C LEU A 159 -8.96 -5.60 -1.31
N VAL A 160 -9.43 -4.62 -0.53
CA VAL A 160 -8.72 -3.35 -0.33
C VAL A 160 -7.35 -3.60 0.31
N LEU A 161 -7.28 -4.41 1.38
CA LEU A 161 -5.99 -4.74 2.01
C LEU A 161 -5.02 -5.41 1.04
N ASN A 162 -5.48 -6.40 0.27
CA ASN A 162 -4.62 -7.10 -0.69
C ASN A 162 -4.02 -6.17 -1.74
N SER A 163 -4.75 -5.13 -2.17
CA SER A 163 -4.24 -4.10 -3.09
C SER A 163 -3.05 -3.32 -2.50
N PHE A 164 -2.95 -3.26 -1.17
CA PHE A 164 -1.86 -2.57 -0.45
C PHE A 164 -0.75 -3.49 0.05
N SER A 165 -0.82 -4.78 -0.21
CA SER A 165 0.12 -5.77 0.37
C SER A 165 1.58 -5.44 0.13
N GLY A 166 1.92 -5.04 -1.08
CA GLY A 166 3.28 -4.66 -1.46
C GLY A 166 3.75 -3.37 -0.78
N VAL A 167 2.87 -2.35 -0.71
CA VAL A 167 3.15 -1.09 0.01
C VAL A 167 3.40 -1.38 1.48
N TYR A 168 2.51 -2.16 2.08
CA TYR A 168 2.58 -2.53 3.48
C TYR A 168 3.90 -3.21 3.85
N SER A 169 4.37 -4.13 3.00
CA SER A 169 5.65 -4.80 3.19
C SER A 169 6.83 -3.81 3.18
N LYS A 170 6.85 -2.84 2.26
CA LYS A 170 7.90 -1.83 2.16
C LYS A 170 7.91 -0.88 3.37
N LEU A 171 6.74 -0.33 3.71
CA LEU A 171 6.62 0.63 4.81
C LEU A 171 6.95 0.01 6.18
N ARG A 172 6.50 -1.21 6.43
CA ARG A 172 6.69 -1.85 7.74
C ARG A 172 8.08 -2.38 7.98
N SER A 173 8.81 -2.79 6.95
CA SER A 173 10.20 -3.19 7.11
C SER A 173 11.03 -2.05 7.69
N SER A 174 10.78 -0.80 7.32
CA SER A 174 11.47 0.37 7.87
C SER A 174 10.97 0.76 9.27
N LEU A 175 9.66 0.67 9.54
CA LEU A 175 9.08 1.05 10.83
C LEU A 175 9.48 0.10 11.97
N PHE A 176 9.51 -1.22 11.74
CA PHE A 176 9.82 -2.20 12.81
C PHE A 176 11.32 -2.47 13.04
N THR A 177 12.20 -1.73 12.40
CA THR A 177 13.62 -1.75 12.73
C THR A 177 13.88 -1.24 14.15
N LYS A 178 13.14 -0.23 14.61
CA LYS A 178 13.27 0.34 15.96
C LYS A 178 12.64 -0.57 17.01
N GLU A 179 13.36 -0.82 18.11
CA GLU A 179 12.88 -1.67 19.21
C GLU A 179 11.57 -1.16 19.83
N LYS A 180 11.46 0.15 20.04
CA LYS A 180 10.26 0.81 20.55
C LYS A 180 9.01 0.38 19.79
N HIS A 181 9.06 0.30 18.46
CA HIS A 181 7.91 -0.07 17.64
C HIS A 181 7.56 -1.56 17.77
N ARG A 182 8.59 -2.41 17.94
CA ARG A 182 8.36 -3.85 18.17
C ARG A 182 7.70 -4.11 19.53
N LEU A 183 8.13 -3.40 20.57
CA LEU A 183 7.52 -3.49 21.91
C LEU A 183 6.08 -3.06 21.89
N GLN A 184 5.77 -1.94 21.23
CA GLN A 184 4.40 -1.46 21.11
C GLN A 184 3.50 -2.40 20.29
N LEU A 185 4.03 -2.99 19.23
CA LEU A 185 3.29 -3.98 18.47
C LEU A 185 2.96 -5.22 19.31
N ARG A 186 3.88 -5.66 20.16
CA ARG A 186 3.63 -6.76 21.12
C ARG A 186 2.59 -6.39 22.18
N SER A 187 2.56 -5.13 22.65
CA SER A 187 1.51 -4.66 23.55
C SER A 187 0.15 -4.72 22.86
N TYR A 188 0.07 -4.20 21.63
CA TYR A 188 -1.12 -4.30 20.81
C TYR A 188 -1.64 -5.74 20.68
N TYR A 189 -0.76 -6.71 20.41
CA TYR A 189 -1.21 -8.12 20.30
C TYR A 189 -1.74 -8.69 21.62
N ARG A 190 -1.11 -8.36 22.76
CA ARG A 190 -1.58 -8.81 24.08
C ARG A 190 -2.93 -8.21 24.44
N GLU A 191 -3.10 -6.92 24.22
CA GLU A 191 -4.35 -6.19 24.47
C GLU A 191 -5.48 -6.72 23.58
N MET A 192 -5.18 -6.93 22.28
CA MET A 192 -6.13 -7.54 21.35
C MET A 192 -6.49 -8.99 21.72
N LEU A 193 -5.54 -9.78 22.21
CA LEU A 193 -5.80 -11.14 22.68
C LEU A 193 -6.75 -11.12 23.90
N ALA A 194 -6.52 -10.21 24.84
CA ALA A 194 -7.40 -10.05 25.98
C ALA A 194 -8.82 -9.64 25.55
N ALA A 195 -8.94 -8.67 24.64
CA ALA A 195 -10.23 -8.24 24.10
C ALA A 195 -10.96 -9.38 23.35
N ALA A 196 -10.24 -10.14 22.52
CA ALA A 196 -10.79 -11.28 21.80
C ALA A 196 -11.25 -12.40 22.74
N SER A 197 -10.45 -12.71 23.77
CA SER A 197 -10.80 -13.73 24.77
C SER A 197 -12.03 -13.37 25.60
N ALA A 198 -12.23 -12.06 25.80
CA ALA A 198 -13.41 -11.53 26.51
C ALA A 198 -14.62 -11.29 25.58
N GLY A 199 -14.47 -11.48 24.25
CA GLY A 199 -15.53 -11.15 23.29
C GLY A 199 -15.84 -9.65 23.23
N ASN A 200 -14.93 -8.78 23.69
CA ASN A 200 -15.15 -7.34 23.79
C ASN A 200 -14.76 -6.62 22.48
N ALA A 201 -15.73 -6.55 21.56
CA ALA A 201 -15.56 -5.98 20.24
C ALA A 201 -15.26 -4.47 20.26
N LEU A 202 -15.90 -3.70 21.14
CA LEU A 202 -15.65 -2.27 21.28
C LEU A 202 -14.25 -1.97 21.80
N LEU A 203 -13.76 -2.78 22.74
CA LEU A 203 -12.38 -2.67 23.21
C LEU A 203 -11.39 -2.95 22.08
N ALA A 204 -11.63 -3.98 21.27
CA ALA A 204 -10.78 -4.30 20.10
C ALA A 204 -10.75 -3.17 19.07
N GLU A 205 -11.88 -2.50 18.82
CA GLU A 205 -11.96 -1.31 17.99
C GLU A 205 -11.04 -0.19 18.52
N ASN A 206 -11.18 0.14 19.80
CA ASN A 206 -10.41 1.21 20.43
C ASN A 206 -8.91 0.93 20.47
N ILE A 207 -8.52 -0.30 20.80
CA ILE A 207 -7.11 -0.75 20.76
C ILE A 207 -6.56 -0.61 19.35
N THR A 208 -7.30 -1.03 18.33
CA THR A 208 -6.86 -0.94 16.93
C THR A 208 -6.76 0.52 16.49
N ARG A 209 -7.72 1.37 16.83
CA ARG A 209 -7.70 2.81 16.55
C ARG A 209 -6.47 3.49 17.15
N THR A 210 -6.19 3.25 18.41
CA THR A 210 -5.02 3.78 19.12
C THR A 210 -3.72 3.33 18.47
N ALA A 211 -3.60 2.06 18.10
CA ALA A 211 -2.43 1.53 17.43
C ALA A 211 -2.22 2.15 16.04
N MET A 212 -3.30 2.38 15.26
CA MET A 212 -3.20 3.03 13.95
C MET A 212 -2.83 4.50 14.07
N LEU A 213 -3.42 5.24 15.01
CA LEU A 213 -3.07 6.64 15.29
C LEU A 213 -1.60 6.79 15.66
N PHE A 214 -1.10 5.94 16.54
CA PHE A 214 0.30 5.96 16.90
C PHE A 214 1.21 5.77 15.68
N ARG A 215 0.90 4.80 14.83
CA ARG A 215 1.69 4.50 13.62
C ARG A 215 1.68 5.66 12.63
N LEU A 216 0.53 6.29 12.45
CA LEU A 216 0.40 7.46 11.59
C LEU A 216 1.22 8.65 12.12
N ASN A 217 1.11 8.96 13.41
CA ASN A 217 1.83 10.06 14.04
C ASN A 217 3.35 9.81 14.04
N ASP A 218 3.78 8.59 14.36
CA ASP A 218 5.21 8.24 14.33
C ASP A 218 5.77 8.33 12.90
N PHE A 219 5.00 7.92 11.90
CA PHE A 219 5.39 8.05 10.50
C PHE A 219 5.54 9.52 10.10
N LYS A 220 4.55 10.37 10.40
CA LYS A 220 4.60 11.82 10.13
C LYS A 220 5.80 12.50 10.82
N ASN A 221 6.11 12.11 12.03
CA ASN A 221 7.26 12.64 12.78
C ASN A 221 8.62 12.20 12.18
N CYS A 222 8.69 11.05 11.53
CA CYS A 222 9.92 10.57 10.89
C CYS A 222 10.21 11.25 9.55
N PHE A 223 9.18 11.64 8.80
CA PHE A 223 9.32 12.18 7.44
C PHE A 223 9.05 13.69 7.34
N GLY A 224 8.71 14.35 8.47
CA GLY A 224 8.39 15.79 8.51
C GLY A 224 7.01 16.13 7.94
N PRO A 225 6.70 17.44 7.82
CA PRO A 225 5.46 17.87 7.19
C PRO A 225 5.43 17.40 5.74
N LEU A 226 4.38 16.66 5.40
CA LEU A 226 4.20 16.10 4.07
C LEU A 226 4.05 17.25 3.08
N GLN A 227 5.04 17.45 2.22
CA GLN A 227 4.94 18.36 1.09
C GLN A 227 4.19 17.64 -0.03
N GLY A 228 2.97 18.04 -0.27
CA GLY A 228 2.18 17.51 -1.37
C GLY A 228 0.79 18.09 -1.38
N GLU A 229 0.67 19.36 -1.81
CA GLU A 229 -0.55 19.74 -2.51
C GLU A 229 -0.60 18.85 -3.76
N LEU A 230 -1.61 17.98 -3.83
CA LEU A 230 -1.98 17.37 -5.10
C LEU A 230 -2.08 18.51 -6.13
N PRO A 231 -1.50 18.37 -7.33
CA PRO A 231 -1.74 19.36 -8.37
C PRO A 231 -3.25 19.57 -8.48
N ALA A 232 -3.68 20.83 -8.43
CA ALA A 232 -5.10 21.15 -8.55
C ALA A 232 -5.67 20.43 -9.79
N PRO A 233 -6.87 19.84 -9.68
CA PRO A 233 -7.51 19.22 -10.83
C PRO A 233 -7.61 20.27 -11.96
N ALA A 234 -7.19 19.87 -13.16
CA ALA A 234 -7.24 20.70 -14.36
C ALA A 234 -8.67 20.97 -14.80
#